data_d8b1bc753fbd98f4e0f458b0194060a2
#
_entry.id   d8b1bc753fbd98f4e0f458b0194060a2
#
_cell.length_a   1.000
_cell.length_b   1.000
_cell.length_c   1.000
_cell.angle_alpha   90.00
_cell.angle_beta   90.00
_cell.angle_gamma   90.00
#
_symmetry.space_group_name_H-M   'P 1'
#
loop_
_entity.id
_entity.type
_entity.pdbx_description
1 polymer ?
#
loop_
_entity_poly.entity_id
_entity_poly.type
_entity_poly.pdbx_seq_one_letter_code
_entity_poly.pdbx_strand_id
1 'polypeptide(L)'
;MSTQSPLPSPAARGVISAAIVLVGWLISLIGLLRIDLFNQNAWCLTAAVLVRTAFQTGLFITAHDAMHGRLLPGASTINHRLGAWFLGLYAGLPYRSCLRKHHSHHRFSGSRQDPDFCGDASIGVWGWYLAFMAGYLSQGQMIRLLGLWLGLAVIATADHATGWCNVLLVCAAPLLLSSWQLFVFGTYLPHRIQQQAGDPQAPASIDHPVWLSLLTCFHFGYHREHHEKPHLAWFELPAEHRRRRALAPS
;
A
#
# COMPACT_ATOMS: atom_id res chain seq x y z
N MET A 1 6.04 -18.39 -37.11
CA MET A 1 4.91 -18.44 -36.15
C MET A 1 5.49 -18.31 -34.75
N SER A 2 5.38 -17.14 -34.15
CA SER A 2 5.84 -16.94 -32.76
C SER A 2 4.77 -17.52 -31.82
N THR A 3 5.06 -18.63 -31.17
CA THR A 3 4.24 -19.20 -30.11
C THR A 3 4.38 -18.32 -28.86
N GLN A 4 3.55 -17.28 -28.75
CA GLN A 4 3.41 -16.58 -27.48
C GLN A 4 2.79 -17.56 -26.48
N SER A 5 3.54 -17.92 -25.44
CA SER A 5 3.00 -18.69 -24.32
C SER A 5 1.78 -17.94 -23.76
N PRO A 6 0.66 -18.62 -23.49
CA PRO A 6 -0.52 -17.95 -22.95
C PRO A 6 -0.16 -17.29 -21.59
N LEU A 7 -0.59 -16.04 -21.42
CA LEU A 7 -0.40 -15.34 -20.15
C LEU A 7 -1.01 -16.13 -18.99
N PRO A 8 -0.36 -16.16 -17.82
CA PRO A 8 -0.91 -16.82 -16.63
C PRO A 8 -2.33 -16.32 -16.33
N SER A 9 -3.17 -17.20 -15.76
CA SER A 9 -4.52 -16.82 -15.36
C SER A 9 -4.52 -15.63 -14.38
N PRO A 10 -5.59 -14.84 -14.28
CA PRO A 10 -5.68 -13.75 -13.31
C PRO A 10 -5.35 -14.19 -11.87
N ALA A 11 -5.83 -15.37 -11.45
CA ALA A 11 -5.51 -15.95 -10.15
C ALA A 11 -4.01 -16.26 -10.00
N ALA A 12 -3.39 -16.84 -11.02
CA ALA A 12 -1.95 -17.13 -10.99
C ALA A 12 -1.12 -15.85 -10.90
N ARG A 13 -1.48 -14.78 -11.63
CA ARG A 13 -0.81 -13.48 -11.57
C ARG A 13 -0.95 -12.84 -10.18
N GLY A 14 -2.14 -12.88 -9.57
CA GLY A 14 -2.38 -12.39 -8.22
C GLY A 14 -1.52 -13.12 -7.18
N VAL A 15 -1.48 -14.45 -7.23
CA VAL A 15 -0.66 -15.28 -6.31
C VAL A 15 0.83 -15.05 -6.53
N ILE A 16 1.30 -14.96 -7.78
CA ILE A 16 2.71 -14.70 -8.09
C ILE A 16 3.14 -13.33 -7.55
N SER A 17 2.34 -12.27 -7.79
CA SER A 17 2.67 -10.94 -7.28
C SER A 17 2.71 -10.90 -5.75
N ALA A 18 1.75 -11.55 -5.09
CA ALA A 18 1.74 -11.68 -3.63
C ALA A 18 2.95 -12.45 -3.10
N ALA A 19 3.35 -13.54 -3.76
CA ALA A 19 4.53 -14.31 -3.38
C ALA A 19 5.81 -13.49 -3.53
N ILE A 20 5.98 -12.74 -4.61
CA ILE A 20 7.13 -11.84 -4.80
C ILE A 20 7.20 -10.80 -3.68
N VAL A 21 6.08 -10.16 -3.36
CA VAL A 21 6.00 -9.17 -2.27
C VAL A 21 6.36 -9.80 -0.93
N LEU A 22 5.76 -10.94 -0.60
CA LEU A 22 5.99 -11.60 0.69
C LEU A 22 7.43 -12.09 0.84
N VAL A 23 7.96 -12.76 -0.19
CA VAL A 23 9.34 -13.29 -0.17
C VAL A 23 10.34 -12.13 -0.11
N GLY A 24 10.16 -11.08 -0.91
CA GLY A 24 11.02 -9.90 -0.87
C GLY A 24 10.95 -9.18 0.48
N TRP A 25 9.74 -9.08 1.07
CA TRP A 25 9.53 -8.52 2.40
C TRP A 25 10.26 -9.33 3.47
N LEU A 26 10.15 -10.67 3.46
CA LEU A 26 10.83 -11.55 4.43
C LEU A 26 12.35 -11.53 4.27
N ILE A 27 12.86 -11.67 3.05
CA ILE A 27 14.31 -11.66 2.78
C ILE A 27 14.92 -10.33 3.21
N SER A 28 14.29 -9.21 2.83
CA SER A 28 14.80 -7.89 3.21
C SER A 28 14.71 -7.64 4.72
N LEU A 29 13.65 -8.11 5.40
CA LEU A 29 13.54 -8.01 6.86
C LEU A 29 14.66 -8.79 7.56
N ILE A 30 14.76 -10.09 7.28
CA ILE A 30 15.72 -10.97 7.94
C ILE A 30 17.14 -10.56 7.60
N GLY A 31 17.42 -10.28 6.33
CA GLY A 31 18.77 -9.90 5.88
C GLY A 31 19.24 -8.60 6.52
N LEU A 32 18.41 -7.55 6.49
CA LEU A 32 18.79 -6.24 7.01
C LEU A 32 18.84 -6.18 8.55
N LEU A 33 18.05 -7.00 9.25
CA LEU A 33 18.15 -7.08 10.71
C LEU A 33 19.48 -7.70 11.19
N ARG A 34 20.16 -8.50 10.35
CA ARG A 34 21.43 -9.16 10.68
C ARG A 34 22.68 -8.39 10.28
N ILE A 35 22.53 -7.32 9.51
CA ILE A 35 23.65 -6.47 9.08
C ILE A 35 23.79 -5.33 10.09
N ASP A 36 25.02 -5.00 10.50
CA ASP A 36 25.26 -3.76 11.26
C ASP A 36 25.03 -2.54 10.35
N LEU A 37 23.77 -2.09 10.27
CA LEU A 37 23.37 -0.98 9.43
C LEU A 37 23.96 0.35 9.91
N PHE A 38 24.21 0.49 11.20
CA PHE A 38 24.71 1.73 11.76
C PHE A 38 26.11 2.09 11.23
N ASN A 39 26.91 1.09 10.89
CA ASN A 39 28.24 1.25 10.31
C ASN A 39 28.25 1.25 8.77
N GLN A 40 27.07 1.23 8.12
CA GLN A 40 26.99 1.35 6.66
C GLN A 40 26.99 2.81 6.21
N ASN A 41 27.38 3.05 4.95
CA ASN A 41 27.30 4.38 4.39
C ASN A 41 25.84 4.81 4.14
N ALA A 42 25.59 6.13 4.07
CA ALA A 42 24.26 6.71 3.94
C ALA A 42 23.50 6.22 2.70
N TRP A 43 24.18 5.93 1.60
CA TRP A 43 23.54 5.42 0.37
C TRP A 43 23.00 4.01 0.56
N CYS A 44 23.76 3.12 1.22
CA CYS A 44 23.32 1.78 1.55
C CYS A 44 22.10 1.82 2.49
N LEU A 45 22.13 2.69 3.51
CA LEU A 45 21.00 2.88 4.42
C LEU A 45 19.74 3.37 3.68
N THR A 46 19.90 4.40 2.85
CA THR A 46 18.79 4.93 2.05
C THR A 46 18.20 3.85 1.13
N ALA A 47 19.06 3.13 0.42
CA ALA A 47 18.60 2.04 -0.46
C ALA A 47 17.87 0.94 0.34
N ALA A 48 18.39 0.55 1.51
CA ALA A 48 17.74 -0.44 2.37
C ALA A 48 16.34 0.01 2.83
N VAL A 49 16.21 1.26 3.29
CA VAL A 49 14.92 1.82 3.71
C VAL A 49 13.94 1.91 2.54
N LEU A 50 14.39 2.35 1.36
CA LEU A 50 13.53 2.44 0.17
C LEU A 50 13.05 1.08 -0.31
N VAL A 51 13.93 0.08 -0.37
CA VAL A 51 13.55 -1.31 -0.72
C VAL A 51 12.56 -1.88 0.29
N ARG A 52 12.82 -1.67 1.59
CA ARG A 52 11.89 -2.08 2.64
C ARG A 52 10.54 -1.39 2.53
N THR A 53 10.54 -0.08 2.23
CA THR A 53 9.30 0.70 2.03
C THR A 53 8.51 0.15 0.84
N ALA A 54 9.15 -0.17 -0.27
CA ALA A 54 8.47 -0.76 -1.42
C ALA A 54 7.77 -2.08 -1.07
N PHE A 55 8.46 -3.02 -0.39
CA PHE A 55 7.82 -4.27 0.02
C PHE A 55 6.77 -4.06 1.12
N GLN A 56 6.97 -3.11 2.03
CA GLN A 56 5.97 -2.75 3.05
C GLN A 56 4.69 -2.23 2.38
N THR A 57 4.80 -1.32 1.42
CA THR A 57 3.66 -0.83 0.62
C THR A 57 3.01 -1.98 -0.17
N GLY A 58 3.82 -2.86 -0.76
CA GLY A 58 3.34 -4.04 -1.47
C GLY A 58 2.47 -4.97 -0.62
N LEU A 59 2.77 -5.14 0.69
CA LEU A 59 1.90 -5.90 1.60
C LEU A 59 0.50 -5.27 1.69
N PHE A 60 0.41 -3.95 1.82
CA PHE A 60 -0.87 -3.24 1.86
C PHE A 60 -1.62 -3.39 0.53
N ILE A 61 -0.95 -3.15 -0.60
CA ILE A 61 -1.54 -3.26 -1.95
C ILE A 61 -2.07 -4.67 -2.21
N THR A 62 -1.33 -5.71 -1.79
CA THR A 62 -1.80 -7.10 -1.89
C THR A 62 -3.06 -7.34 -1.03
N ALA A 63 -3.09 -6.81 0.18
CA ALA A 63 -4.27 -6.88 1.04
C ALA A 63 -5.46 -6.10 0.47
N HIS A 64 -5.21 -4.96 -0.16
CA HIS A 64 -6.18 -4.14 -0.84
C HIS A 64 -6.81 -4.87 -2.04
N ASP A 65 -6.02 -5.51 -2.91
CA ASP A 65 -6.54 -6.34 -3.98
C ASP A 65 -7.40 -7.50 -3.45
N ALA A 66 -7.03 -8.07 -2.29
CA ALA A 66 -7.86 -9.06 -1.61
C ALA A 66 -9.21 -8.48 -1.13
N MET A 67 -9.30 -7.19 -0.79
CA MET A 67 -10.58 -6.53 -0.43
C MET A 67 -11.56 -6.53 -1.60
N HIS A 68 -11.06 -6.50 -2.83
CA HIS A 68 -11.83 -6.58 -4.07
C HIS A 68 -11.94 -8.01 -4.64
N GLY A 69 -11.49 -9.03 -3.91
CA GLY A 69 -11.52 -10.42 -4.36
C GLY A 69 -10.54 -10.74 -5.49
N ARG A 70 -9.50 -9.91 -5.69
CA ARG A 70 -8.61 -9.98 -6.87
C ARG A 70 -7.32 -10.76 -6.65
N LEU A 71 -6.93 -10.97 -5.39
CA LEU A 71 -5.74 -11.75 -5.06
C LEU A 71 -5.90 -13.22 -5.47
N LEU A 72 -7.07 -13.81 -5.17
CA LEU A 72 -7.41 -15.18 -5.57
C LEU A 72 -8.88 -15.25 -6.04
N PRO A 73 -9.17 -14.84 -7.29
CA PRO A 73 -10.52 -14.93 -7.86
C PRO A 73 -11.08 -16.35 -7.82
N GLY A 74 -12.35 -16.49 -7.46
CA GLY A 74 -13.03 -17.79 -7.37
C GLY A 74 -12.88 -18.50 -6.01
N ALA A 75 -11.98 -18.07 -5.13
CA ALA A 75 -11.78 -18.64 -3.80
C ALA A 75 -11.93 -17.59 -2.68
N SER A 76 -13.13 -17.01 -2.55
CA SER A 76 -13.41 -15.85 -1.69
C SER A 76 -12.89 -16.00 -0.25
N THR A 77 -13.15 -17.14 0.40
CA THR A 77 -12.70 -17.38 1.78
C THR A 77 -11.18 -17.33 1.91
N ILE A 78 -10.47 -17.98 1.00
CA ILE A 78 -8.99 -18.01 1.00
C ILE A 78 -8.45 -16.63 0.67
N ASN A 79 -9.04 -15.98 -0.33
CA ASN A 79 -8.70 -14.61 -0.73
C ASN A 79 -8.74 -13.64 0.47
N HIS A 80 -9.83 -13.63 1.25
CA HIS A 80 -9.95 -12.76 2.41
C HIS A 80 -9.03 -13.16 3.58
N ARG A 81 -8.75 -14.45 3.76
CA ARG A 81 -7.76 -14.91 4.74
C ARG A 81 -6.36 -14.43 4.38
N LEU A 82 -5.97 -14.56 3.12
CA LEU A 82 -4.69 -14.03 2.64
C LEU A 82 -4.62 -12.51 2.83
N GLY A 83 -5.66 -11.77 2.44
CA GLY A 83 -5.74 -10.33 2.68
C GLY A 83 -5.55 -9.96 4.16
N ALA A 84 -6.15 -10.73 5.08
CA ALA A 84 -5.98 -10.53 6.51
C ALA A 84 -4.54 -10.80 6.99
N TRP A 85 -3.87 -11.79 6.45
CA TRP A 85 -2.46 -12.06 6.71
C TRP A 85 -1.56 -10.92 6.23
N PHE A 86 -1.73 -10.49 4.98
CA PHE A 86 -0.94 -9.39 4.42
C PHE A 86 -1.12 -8.09 5.18
N LEU A 87 -2.36 -7.74 5.54
CA LEU A 87 -2.64 -6.52 6.31
C LEU A 87 -2.15 -6.61 7.76
N GLY A 88 -2.18 -7.82 8.33
CA GLY A 88 -1.57 -8.13 9.63
C GLY A 88 -0.06 -7.92 9.63
N LEU A 89 0.64 -8.43 8.60
CA LEU A 89 2.08 -8.24 8.42
C LEU A 89 2.44 -6.77 8.13
N TYR A 90 1.58 -6.05 7.42
CA TYR A 90 1.79 -4.63 7.12
C TYR A 90 1.90 -3.79 8.40
N ALA A 91 0.90 -3.83 9.28
CA ALA A 91 0.85 -2.97 10.48
C ALA A 91 -0.06 -3.53 11.59
N GLY A 92 -0.38 -4.82 11.59
CA GLY A 92 -1.32 -5.39 12.56
C GLY A 92 -2.76 -4.87 12.43
N LEU A 93 -3.13 -4.32 11.27
CA LEU A 93 -4.45 -3.71 11.04
C LEU A 93 -5.56 -4.78 10.99
N PRO A 94 -6.73 -4.50 11.56
CA PRO A 94 -7.86 -5.42 11.55
C PRO A 94 -8.54 -5.44 10.18
N TYR A 95 -8.30 -6.47 9.39
CA TYR A 95 -8.75 -6.61 8.00
C TYR A 95 -10.24 -6.32 7.79
N ARG A 96 -11.11 -6.89 8.64
CA ARG A 96 -12.56 -6.66 8.50
C ARG A 96 -12.97 -5.20 8.68
N SER A 97 -12.28 -4.46 9.54
CA SER A 97 -12.52 -3.02 9.73
C SER A 97 -12.06 -2.23 8.51
N CYS A 98 -10.85 -2.52 8.01
CA CYS A 98 -10.32 -1.87 6.81
C CYS A 98 -11.19 -2.19 5.58
N LEU A 99 -11.62 -3.44 5.41
CA LEU A 99 -12.54 -3.86 4.34
C LEU A 99 -13.85 -3.04 4.33
N ARG A 100 -14.49 -2.88 5.50
CA ARG A 100 -15.73 -2.08 5.59
C ARG A 100 -15.49 -0.61 5.25
N LYS A 101 -14.41 -0.03 5.75
CA LYS A 101 -14.05 1.37 5.45
C LYS A 101 -13.75 1.55 3.97
N HIS A 102 -12.99 0.64 3.39
CA HIS A 102 -12.65 0.69 1.97
C HIS A 102 -13.88 0.55 1.06
N HIS A 103 -14.81 -0.34 1.37
CA HIS A 103 -16.08 -0.42 0.64
C HIS A 103 -16.96 0.82 0.85
N SER A 104 -16.92 1.44 2.05
CA SER A 104 -17.60 2.72 2.30
C SER A 104 -16.98 3.85 1.47
N HIS A 105 -15.64 3.89 1.39
CA HIS A 105 -14.89 4.83 0.55
C HIS A 105 -15.29 4.70 -0.93
N HIS A 106 -15.34 3.49 -1.50
CA HIS A 106 -15.81 3.28 -2.87
C HIS A 106 -17.24 3.74 -3.09
N ARG A 107 -18.12 3.45 -2.12
CA ARG A 107 -19.56 3.78 -2.23
C ARG A 107 -19.86 5.27 -2.10
N PHE A 108 -19.11 5.98 -1.26
CA PHE A 108 -19.38 7.36 -0.87
C PHE A 108 -18.23 8.31 -1.21
N SER A 109 -17.39 7.92 -2.15
CA SER A 109 -16.15 8.64 -2.51
C SER A 109 -16.37 10.15 -2.65
N GLY A 110 -15.54 10.93 -1.96
CA GLY A 110 -15.60 12.39 -1.97
C GLY A 110 -16.77 13.03 -1.21
N SER A 111 -17.57 12.24 -0.49
CA SER A 111 -18.67 12.74 0.35
C SER A 111 -18.29 12.79 1.83
N ARG A 112 -19.15 13.38 2.67
CA ARG A 112 -18.98 13.38 4.14
C ARG A 112 -19.06 11.98 4.77
N GLN A 113 -19.58 10.99 4.05
CA GLN A 113 -19.68 9.59 4.50
C GLN A 113 -18.46 8.76 4.12
N ASP A 114 -17.57 9.31 3.30
CA ASP A 114 -16.31 8.71 2.93
C ASP A 114 -15.33 8.77 4.11
N PRO A 115 -14.89 7.63 4.70
CA PRO A 115 -14.00 7.63 5.84
C PRO A 115 -12.59 8.17 5.52
N ASP A 116 -12.23 8.24 4.24
CA ASP A 116 -10.90 8.64 3.79
C ASP A 116 -10.87 10.09 3.31
N PHE A 117 -12.04 10.73 3.15
CA PHE A 117 -12.17 12.07 2.61
C PHE A 117 -12.21 13.14 3.71
N CYS A 118 -11.48 14.23 3.48
CA CYS A 118 -11.58 15.44 4.29
C CYS A 118 -12.22 16.55 3.46
N GLY A 119 -13.47 16.88 3.80
CA GLY A 119 -14.24 17.93 3.11
C GLY A 119 -13.78 19.36 3.43
N ASP A 120 -12.94 19.56 4.45
CA ASP A 120 -12.43 20.87 4.83
C ASP A 120 -11.20 21.22 4.00
N ALA A 121 -11.37 22.14 3.05
CA ALA A 121 -10.31 22.60 2.18
C ALA A 121 -9.20 23.37 2.92
N SER A 122 -9.48 23.89 4.12
CA SER A 122 -8.51 24.62 4.94
C SER A 122 -7.51 23.72 5.65
N ILE A 123 -7.86 22.45 5.84
CA ILE A 123 -6.97 21.46 6.46
C ILE A 123 -5.83 21.15 5.49
N GLY A 124 -4.60 21.41 5.92
CA GLY A 124 -3.39 21.09 5.20
C GLY A 124 -3.16 19.55 5.14
N VAL A 125 -2.21 19.14 4.31
CA VAL A 125 -1.87 17.72 4.10
C VAL A 125 -1.58 16.97 5.41
N TRP A 126 -0.89 17.57 6.35
CA TRP A 126 -0.55 16.96 7.63
C TRP A 126 -1.76 16.78 8.54
N GLY A 127 -2.66 17.76 8.61
CA GLY A 127 -3.90 17.65 9.38
C GLY A 127 -4.79 16.52 8.85
N TRP A 128 -4.91 16.41 7.52
CA TRP A 128 -5.67 15.32 6.89
C TRP A 128 -5.01 13.96 7.13
N TYR A 129 -3.67 13.87 6.99
CA TYR A 129 -2.94 12.63 7.27
C TYR A 129 -3.17 12.14 8.71
N LEU A 130 -3.06 13.05 9.70
CA LEU A 130 -3.26 12.68 11.10
C LEU A 130 -4.70 12.22 11.37
N ALA A 131 -5.70 12.91 10.80
CA ALA A 131 -7.10 12.51 10.90
C ALA A 131 -7.37 11.15 10.25
N PHE A 132 -6.81 10.91 9.05
CA PHE A 132 -6.84 9.64 8.33
C PHE A 132 -6.24 8.52 9.18
N MET A 133 -5.02 8.71 9.69
CA MET A 133 -4.35 7.71 10.54
C MET A 133 -5.12 7.42 11.83
N ALA A 134 -5.68 8.44 12.50
CA ALA A 134 -6.51 8.27 13.68
C ALA A 134 -7.76 7.41 13.40
N GLY A 135 -8.27 7.45 12.16
CA GLY A 135 -9.37 6.61 11.72
C GLY A 135 -9.02 5.12 11.64
N TYR A 136 -7.76 4.77 11.38
CA TYR A 136 -7.33 3.38 11.16
C TYR A 136 -6.58 2.76 12.33
N LEU A 137 -5.90 3.57 13.14
CA LEU A 137 -5.08 3.08 14.25
C LEU A 137 -5.91 2.88 15.52
N SER A 138 -5.57 1.87 16.30
CA SER A 138 -6.11 1.63 17.63
C SER A 138 -4.98 1.43 18.64
N GLN A 139 -5.23 1.78 19.91
CA GLN A 139 -4.24 1.61 20.97
C GLN A 139 -3.76 0.15 21.09
N GLY A 140 -4.68 -0.82 21.07
CA GLY A 140 -4.33 -2.23 21.16
C GLY A 140 -3.49 -2.73 19.99
N GLN A 141 -3.72 -2.22 18.79
CA GLN A 141 -2.87 -2.49 17.62
C GLN A 141 -1.48 -1.89 17.79
N MET A 142 -1.39 -0.64 18.22
CA MET A 142 -0.10 0.03 18.46
C MET A 142 0.73 -0.68 19.53
N ILE A 143 0.12 -1.12 20.62
CA ILE A 143 0.79 -1.88 21.68
C ILE A 143 1.35 -3.19 21.13
N ARG A 144 0.57 -3.95 20.32
CA ARG A 144 1.04 -5.20 19.70
C ARG A 144 2.20 -4.95 18.73
N LEU A 145 2.10 -3.90 17.92
CA LEU A 145 3.15 -3.55 16.95
C LEU A 145 4.45 -3.16 17.66
N LEU A 146 4.36 -2.31 18.69
CA LEU A 146 5.52 -1.91 19.50
C LEU A 146 6.12 -3.10 20.25
N GLY A 147 5.29 -4.00 20.81
CA GLY A 147 5.76 -5.23 21.44
C GLY A 147 6.50 -6.16 20.47
N LEU A 148 5.99 -6.30 19.23
CA LEU A 148 6.68 -7.04 18.17
C LEU A 148 8.03 -6.41 17.84
N TRP A 149 8.08 -5.10 17.65
CA TRP A 149 9.33 -4.39 17.36
C TRP A 149 10.33 -4.47 18.50
N LEU A 150 9.87 -4.40 19.75
CA LEU A 150 10.73 -4.62 20.91
C LEU A 150 11.31 -6.03 20.93
N GLY A 151 10.49 -7.06 20.65
CA GLY A 151 10.99 -8.44 20.50
C GLY A 151 12.05 -8.59 19.41
N LEU A 152 11.79 -7.98 18.23
CA LEU A 152 12.77 -7.95 17.13
C LEU A 152 14.07 -7.21 17.53
N ALA A 153 13.95 -6.11 18.30
CA ALA A 153 15.12 -5.36 18.77
C ALA A 153 15.96 -6.19 19.73
N VAL A 154 15.33 -6.92 20.64
CA VAL A 154 16.04 -7.85 21.56
C VAL A 154 16.80 -8.92 20.77
N ILE A 155 16.17 -9.51 19.74
CA ILE A 155 16.79 -10.52 18.89
C ILE A 155 17.95 -9.89 18.08
N ALA A 156 17.74 -8.74 17.46
CA ALA A 156 18.76 -8.08 16.65
C ALA A 156 19.97 -7.61 17.48
N THR A 157 19.75 -7.19 18.74
CA THR A 157 20.85 -6.79 19.64
C THR A 157 21.67 -7.97 20.15
N ALA A 158 21.19 -9.21 20.03
CA ALA A 158 22.03 -10.39 20.27
C ALA A 158 23.13 -10.55 19.22
N ASP A 159 22.90 -10.09 17.99
CA ASP A 159 23.88 -10.12 16.91
C ASP A 159 24.83 -8.89 16.96
N HIS A 160 24.26 -7.68 17.23
CA HIS A 160 25.03 -6.43 17.32
C HIS A 160 24.43 -5.47 18.35
N ALA A 161 25.27 -4.72 19.07
CA ALA A 161 24.84 -3.74 20.08
C ALA A 161 23.89 -2.66 19.51
N THR A 162 23.95 -2.37 18.21
CA THR A 162 23.13 -1.40 17.49
C THR A 162 21.87 -2.01 16.87
N GLY A 163 21.54 -3.28 17.16
CA GLY A 163 20.40 -3.99 16.56
C GLY A 163 19.04 -3.31 16.73
N TRP A 164 18.85 -2.56 17.82
CA TRP A 164 17.65 -1.74 18.00
C TRP A 164 17.51 -0.63 16.94
N CYS A 165 18.64 -0.05 16.46
CA CYS A 165 18.63 0.92 15.37
C CYS A 165 18.17 0.27 14.06
N ASN A 166 18.54 -1.00 13.82
CA ASN A 166 18.09 -1.75 12.66
C ASN A 166 16.56 -1.86 12.65
N VAL A 167 15.93 -2.11 13.79
CA VAL A 167 14.45 -2.19 13.86
C VAL A 167 13.82 -0.84 13.53
N LEU A 168 14.37 0.28 13.97
CA LEU A 168 13.88 1.61 13.58
C LEU A 168 14.00 1.83 12.07
N LEU A 169 15.15 1.48 11.47
CA LEU A 169 15.43 1.68 10.04
C LEU A 169 14.70 0.67 9.14
N VAL A 170 14.44 -0.55 9.61
CA VAL A 170 13.93 -1.65 8.79
C VAL A 170 12.44 -1.90 8.99
N CYS A 171 11.88 -1.48 10.14
CA CYS A 171 10.46 -1.67 10.46
C CYS A 171 9.72 -0.33 10.59
N ALA A 172 10.18 0.58 11.47
CA ALA A 172 9.43 1.80 11.77
C ALA A 172 9.49 2.79 10.60
N ALA A 173 10.66 3.13 10.09
CA ALA A 173 10.80 4.09 9.00
C ALA A 173 10.08 3.63 7.71
N PRO A 174 10.21 2.36 7.23
CA PRO A 174 9.45 1.88 6.09
C PRO A 174 7.95 1.90 6.29
N LEU A 175 7.45 1.60 7.49
CA LEU A 175 6.00 1.66 7.76
C LEU A 175 5.49 3.11 7.71
N LEU A 176 6.21 4.06 8.30
CA LEU A 176 5.84 5.48 8.24
C LEU A 176 5.88 6.02 6.80
N LEU A 177 6.94 5.71 6.06
CA LEU A 177 7.06 6.12 4.66
C LEU A 177 5.98 5.49 3.79
N SER A 178 5.68 4.19 3.99
CA SER A 178 4.62 3.50 3.28
C SER A 178 3.25 4.07 3.59
N SER A 179 2.93 4.35 4.85
CA SER A 179 1.64 4.95 5.23
C SER A 179 1.47 6.34 4.62
N TRP A 180 2.54 7.14 4.60
CA TRP A 180 2.56 8.43 3.93
C TRP A 180 2.38 8.31 2.43
N GLN A 181 3.09 7.38 1.78
CA GLN A 181 3.00 7.08 0.35
C GLN A 181 1.56 6.69 -0.05
N LEU A 182 0.95 5.76 0.68
CA LEU A 182 -0.43 5.31 0.47
C LEU A 182 -1.42 6.47 0.66
N PHE A 183 -1.24 7.27 1.70
CA PHE A 183 -2.09 8.43 1.94
C PHE A 183 -1.95 9.47 0.82
N VAL A 184 -0.73 9.84 0.44
CA VAL A 184 -0.51 10.90 -0.57
C VAL A 184 -1.04 10.48 -1.93
N PHE A 185 -0.68 9.30 -2.40
CA PHE A 185 -1.00 8.86 -3.77
C PHE A 185 -2.34 8.12 -3.89
N GLY A 186 -2.82 7.52 -2.81
CA GLY A 186 -4.10 6.79 -2.79
C GLY A 186 -5.27 7.58 -2.24
N THR A 187 -5.03 8.69 -1.52
CA THR A 187 -6.10 9.46 -0.89
C THR A 187 -5.96 10.95 -1.18
N TYR A 188 -4.90 11.60 -0.70
CA TYR A 188 -4.80 13.04 -0.69
C TYR A 188 -4.81 13.67 -2.09
N LEU A 189 -3.88 13.29 -2.97
CA LEU A 189 -3.77 13.89 -4.30
C LEU A 189 -5.01 13.60 -5.17
N PRO A 190 -5.51 12.35 -5.27
CA PRO A 190 -6.72 12.07 -6.05
C PRO A 190 -7.92 12.89 -5.63
N HIS A 191 -8.16 13.02 -4.32
CA HIS A 191 -9.30 13.80 -3.83
C HIS A 191 -9.08 15.31 -3.91
N ARG A 192 -7.85 15.81 -3.79
CA ARG A 192 -7.55 17.23 -4.01
C ARG A 192 -7.75 17.65 -5.45
N ILE A 193 -7.32 16.84 -6.41
CA ILE A 193 -7.55 17.08 -7.84
C ILE A 193 -9.06 17.08 -8.12
N GLN A 194 -9.80 16.11 -7.57
CA GLN A 194 -11.26 16.02 -7.66
C GLN A 194 -11.95 17.29 -7.13
N GLN A 195 -11.59 17.76 -5.93
CA GLN A 195 -12.13 19.00 -5.34
C GLN A 195 -11.89 20.21 -6.23
N GLN A 196 -10.70 20.33 -6.80
CA GLN A 196 -10.32 21.44 -7.69
C GLN A 196 -11.07 21.40 -9.03
N ALA A 197 -11.36 20.21 -9.54
CA ALA A 197 -12.12 20.02 -10.78
C ALA A 197 -13.63 20.28 -10.62
N GLY A 198 -14.13 20.40 -9.38
CA GLY A 198 -15.55 20.63 -9.11
C GLY A 198 -16.43 19.39 -9.40
N ASP A 199 -15.84 18.21 -9.56
CA ASP A 199 -16.58 16.95 -9.75
C ASP A 199 -16.64 16.19 -8.41
N PRO A 200 -17.77 16.24 -7.68
CA PRO A 200 -17.86 15.65 -6.36
C PRO A 200 -18.00 14.11 -6.37
N GLN A 201 -18.16 13.48 -7.53
CA GLN A 201 -18.59 12.07 -7.58
C GLN A 201 -17.52 11.12 -8.12
N ALA A 202 -16.45 11.60 -8.74
CA ALA A 202 -15.42 10.74 -9.32
C ALA A 202 -14.01 11.15 -8.85
N PRO A 203 -13.29 10.27 -8.15
CA PRO A 203 -11.90 10.55 -7.80
C PRO A 203 -11.07 10.78 -9.06
N ALA A 204 -10.04 11.60 -8.96
CA ALA A 204 -9.14 11.85 -10.08
C ALA A 204 -8.00 10.82 -10.09
N SER A 205 -7.42 10.60 -11.27
CA SER A 205 -6.15 9.89 -11.39
C SER A 205 -5.00 10.88 -11.51
N ILE A 206 -3.85 10.50 -10.94
CA ILE A 206 -2.60 11.22 -11.12
C ILE A 206 -1.99 10.76 -12.44
N ASP A 207 -1.83 11.66 -13.40
CA ASP A 207 -1.33 11.33 -14.73
C ASP A 207 0.21 11.16 -14.75
N HIS A 208 0.70 10.18 -14.03
CA HIS A 208 2.10 9.80 -14.04
C HIS A 208 2.41 8.78 -15.14
N PRO A 209 3.62 8.81 -15.75
CA PRO A 209 4.06 7.70 -16.59
C PRO A 209 4.13 6.40 -15.78
N VAL A 210 3.94 5.26 -16.46
CA VAL A 210 3.76 3.94 -15.80
C VAL A 210 4.88 3.62 -14.79
N TRP A 211 6.14 3.87 -15.14
CA TRP A 211 7.26 3.61 -14.25
C TRP A 211 7.21 4.46 -12.97
N LEU A 212 6.83 5.74 -13.09
CA LEU A 212 6.72 6.63 -11.93
C LEU A 212 5.50 6.27 -11.07
N SER A 213 4.38 5.95 -11.70
CA SER A 213 3.18 5.47 -11.00
C SER A 213 3.45 4.18 -10.22
N LEU A 214 4.31 3.27 -10.74
CA LEU A 214 4.75 2.08 -10.00
C LEU A 214 5.59 2.46 -8.79
N LEU A 215 6.60 3.30 -8.98
CA LEU A 215 7.55 3.69 -7.92
C LEU A 215 6.89 4.54 -6.83
N THR A 216 5.94 5.39 -7.20
CA THR A 216 5.25 6.24 -6.24
C THR A 216 4.30 5.45 -5.33
N CYS A 217 3.51 4.51 -5.84
CA CYS A 217 2.64 3.68 -5.01
C CYS A 217 1.94 2.55 -5.79
N PHE A 218 2.66 1.65 -6.47
CA PHE A 218 2.06 0.47 -7.13
C PHE A 218 0.84 0.82 -7.99
N HIS A 219 0.91 1.90 -8.76
CA HIS A 219 -0.18 2.42 -9.58
C HIS A 219 -1.43 2.89 -8.83
N PHE A 220 -1.36 3.03 -7.50
CA PHE A 220 -2.49 3.46 -6.68
C PHE A 220 -2.94 4.89 -7.01
N GLY A 221 -2.07 5.70 -7.62
CA GLY A 221 -2.40 7.01 -8.15
C GLY A 221 -3.34 6.99 -9.36
N TYR A 222 -3.52 5.83 -10.05
CA TYR A 222 -4.59 5.63 -11.05
C TYR A 222 -5.92 5.35 -10.36
N HIS A 223 -6.29 6.25 -9.47
CA HIS A 223 -7.34 6.06 -8.48
C HIS A 223 -8.74 6.03 -9.10
N ARG A 224 -8.96 6.82 -10.14
CA ARG A 224 -10.22 6.82 -10.89
C ARG A 224 -10.46 5.48 -11.60
N GLU A 225 -9.45 4.94 -12.26
CA GLU A 225 -9.52 3.64 -12.91
C GLU A 225 -9.84 2.53 -11.90
N HIS A 226 -9.23 2.64 -10.71
CA HIS A 226 -9.49 1.72 -9.61
C HIS A 226 -10.94 1.82 -9.12
N HIS A 227 -11.48 3.02 -8.90
CA HIS A 227 -12.87 3.21 -8.47
C HIS A 227 -13.89 2.76 -9.52
N GLU A 228 -13.65 3.07 -10.80
CA GLU A 228 -14.54 2.66 -11.90
C GLU A 228 -14.47 1.15 -12.16
N LYS A 229 -13.31 0.52 -11.93
CA LYS A 229 -13.04 -0.90 -12.20
C LYS A 229 -12.34 -1.60 -11.04
N PRO A 230 -12.99 -1.71 -9.87
CA PRO A 230 -12.37 -2.30 -8.68
C PRO A 230 -12.07 -3.80 -8.83
N HIS A 231 -12.53 -4.40 -9.92
CA HIS A 231 -12.20 -5.78 -10.30
C HIS A 231 -10.84 -5.91 -11.01
N LEU A 232 -10.12 -4.83 -11.30
CA LEU A 232 -8.75 -4.87 -11.80
C LEU A 232 -7.76 -4.93 -10.64
N ALA A 233 -6.77 -5.81 -10.75
CA ALA A 233 -5.64 -5.83 -9.82
C ALA A 233 -4.70 -4.65 -10.10
N TRP A 234 -3.90 -4.26 -9.13
CA TRP A 234 -3.02 -3.11 -9.22
C TRP A 234 -2.14 -3.10 -10.48
N PHE A 235 -1.64 -4.26 -10.92
CA PHE A 235 -0.79 -4.39 -12.11
C PHE A 235 -1.56 -4.32 -13.44
N GLU A 236 -2.90 -4.31 -13.40
CA GLU A 236 -3.78 -4.16 -14.58
C GLU A 236 -4.17 -2.69 -14.80
N LEU A 237 -4.11 -1.85 -13.78
CA LEU A 237 -4.48 -0.43 -13.84
C LEU A 237 -3.74 0.37 -14.92
N PRO A 238 -2.43 0.15 -15.20
CA PRO A 238 -1.74 0.89 -16.26
C PRO A 238 -2.31 0.68 -17.67
N ALA A 239 -2.82 -0.51 -17.94
CA ALA A 239 -3.45 -0.78 -19.26
C ALA A 239 -4.77 -0.04 -19.38
N GLU A 240 -5.56 -0.01 -18.33
CA GLU A 240 -6.83 0.73 -18.28
C GLU A 240 -6.61 2.24 -18.36
N HIS A 241 -5.62 2.78 -17.65
CA HIS A 241 -5.25 4.19 -17.72
C HIS A 241 -4.88 4.62 -19.15
N ARG A 242 -4.03 3.86 -19.83
CA ARG A 242 -3.69 4.12 -21.23
C ARG A 242 -4.90 4.05 -22.15
N ARG A 243 -5.77 3.04 -21.97
CA ARG A 243 -7.00 2.90 -22.75
C ARG A 243 -7.91 4.12 -22.58
N ARG A 244 -8.08 4.59 -21.34
CA ARG A 244 -8.87 5.77 -21.02
C ARG A 244 -8.32 7.03 -21.69
N ARG A 245 -7.01 7.25 -21.60
CA ARG A 245 -6.36 8.41 -22.25
C ARG A 245 -6.54 8.41 -23.76
N ALA A 246 -6.48 7.25 -24.40
CA ALA A 246 -6.69 7.14 -25.84
C ALA A 246 -8.14 7.45 -26.28
N LEU A 247 -9.11 7.38 -25.35
CA LEU A 247 -10.53 7.68 -25.62
C LEU A 247 -10.92 9.10 -25.19
N ALA A 248 -10.07 9.82 -24.48
CA ALA A 248 -10.34 11.20 -24.10
C ALA A 248 -10.30 12.10 -25.35
N PRO A 249 -11.30 12.96 -25.59
CA PRO A 249 -11.24 13.94 -26.66
C PRO A 249 -10.04 14.87 -26.43
N SER A 250 -9.31 15.14 -27.53
CA SER A 250 -8.20 16.11 -27.58
C SER A 250 -8.67 17.52 -27.31
#